data_aa25dd39c6d6aadf86102b58d72237bc
#
_entry.id   aa25dd39c6d6aadf86102b58d72237bc
#
_cell.length_a   1.000
_cell.length_b   1.000
_cell.length_c   1.000
_cell.angle_alpha   90.00
_cell.angle_beta   90.00
_cell.angle_gamma   90.00
#
_symmetry.space_group_name_H-M   'P 1'
#
loop_
_entity.id
_entity.type
_entity.pdbx_description
1 polymer ?
#
loop_
_entity_poly.entity_id
_entity_poly.type
_entity_poly.pdbx_seq_one_letter_code
_entity_poly.pdbx_strand_id
1 'polypeptide(L)'
;MLQILKLLFDRLWAALACPGGVHYVSGAQSLPPPLTPEEEKQLLARMMAGDAAARDELITHNLRLVVYLAKKYESSGVPQEDMISIGTIGLIKAVNTFTPERNIKLATYASRCIGNEILMYLRKSSNRRQEASIDEPLNIDGDGNELLLSDVLGSDENQVGLRLEQDAERATLRRSVERLNPRERQIMELRFGLVDGVERT
;
A
#
# COMPACT_ATOMS: atom_id res chain seq x y z
N MET A 1 48.78 -23.33 -20.38
CA MET A 1 48.80 -22.69 -19.05
C MET A 1 47.98 -21.42 -19.00
N LEU A 2 48.08 -20.47 -19.92
CA LEU A 2 47.29 -19.20 -19.89
C LEU A 2 45.77 -19.37 -19.98
N GLN A 3 45.25 -20.37 -20.69
CA GLN A 3 43.80 -20.60 -20.82
C GLN A 3 43.19 -21.14 -19.55
N ILE A 4 43.90 -21.96 -18.79
CA ILE A 4 43.41 -22.48 -17.49
C ILE A 4 43.37 -21.37 -16.44
N LEU A 5 44.37 -20.47 -16.49
CA LEU A 5 44.42 -19.32 -15.59
C LEU A 5 43.25 -18.33 -15.86
N LYS A 6 42.91 -18.15 -17.13
CA LYS A 6 41.78 -17.31 -17.54
C LYS A 6 40.41 -17.89 -17.08
N LEU A 7 40.23 -19.20 -17.23
CA LEU A 7 39.02 -19.90 -16.76
C LEU A 7 38.88 -19.90 -15.23
N LEU A 8 39.99 -19.97 -14.51
CA LEU A 8 40.01 -19.83 -13.05
C LEU A 8 39.70 -18.40 -12.62
N PHE A 9 40.22 -17.42 -13.34
CA PHE A 9 39.95 -15.99 -13.05
C PHE A 9 38.48 -15.63 -13.34
N ASP A 10 37.91 -16.12 -14.45
CA ASP A 10 36.50 -15.90 -14.79
C ASP A 10 35.54 -16.57 -13.79
N ARG A 11 35.89 -17.76 -13.29
CA ARG A 11 35.13 -18.43 -12.23
C ARG A 11 35.27 -17.73 -10.89
N LEU A 12 36.45 -17.23 -10.52
CA LEU A 12 36.67 -16.46 -9.31
C LEU A 12 35.95 -15.10 -9.36
N TRP A 13 35.96 -14.45 -10.52
CA TRP A 13 35.23 -13.19 -10.75
C TRP A 13 33.72 -13.39 -10.68
N ALA A 14 33.20 -14.47 -11.26
CA ALA A 14 31.77 -14.83 -11.14
C ALA A 14 31.34 -15.18 -9.74
N ALA A 15 32.23 -15.72 -8.90
CA ALA A 15 31.96 -16.03 -7.49
C ALA A 15 32.11 -14.81 -6.56
N LEU A 16 32.93 -13.83 -6.92
CA LEU A 16 33.10 -12.55 -6.22
C LEU A 16 32.10 -11.47 -6.66
N ALA A 17 31.50 -11.61 -7.84
CA ALA A 17 30.36 -10.81 -8.26
C ALA A 17 29.18 -11.22 -7.38
N CYS A 18 29.01 -10.53 -6.25
CA CYS A 18 27.85 -10.70 -5.36
C CYS A 18 26.56 -10.69 -6.18
N PRO A 19 25.70 -11.73 -6.08
CA PRO A 19 24.38 -11.73 -6.72
C PRO A 19 23.39 -10.72 -6.08
N GLY A 20 23.88 -9.88 -5.17
CA GLY A 20 23.17 -8.79 -4.54
C GLY A 20 23.66 -7.43 -5.02
N GLY A 21 23.70 -7.21 -6.34
CA GLY A 21 23.93 -5.88 -6.89
C GLY A 21 22.88 -4.92 -6.35
N VAL A 22 23.31 -3.84 -5.69
CA VAL A 22 22.43 -2.73 -5.35
C VAL A 22 21.96 -2.16 -6.70
N HIS A 23 20.75 -2.51 -7.10
CA HIS A 23 20.13 -1.95 -8.28
C HIS A 23 19.71 -0.52 -7.94
N TYR A 24 20.56 0.45 -8.28
CA TYR A 24 20.14 1.84 -8.30
C TYR A 24 19.04 1.98 -9.35
N VAL A 25 17.87 2.42 -8.94
CA VAL A 25 16.73 2.72 -9.83
C VAL A 25 17.10 3.79 -10.89
N SER A 26 18.18 4.52 -10.68
CA SER A 26 18.77 5.50 -11.59
C SER A 26 19.77 4.93 -12.63
N GLY A 27 19.82 3.60 -12.82
CA GLY A 27 20.63 3.00 -13.88
C GLY A 27 20.15 3.49 -15.25
N ALA A 28 21.09 3.87 -16.11
CA ALA A 28 20.87 4.40 -17.47
C ALA A 28 20.25 3.39 -18.46
N GLN A 29 19.42 2.47 -17.99
CA GLN A 29 18.66 1.58 -18.87
C GLN A 29 17.44 2.34 -19.39
N SER A 30 17.51 2.76 -20.64
CA SER A 30 16.34 3.29 -21.33
C SER A 30 15.26 2.20 -21.38
N LEU A 31 14.01 2.60 -21.16
CA LEU A 31 12.87 1.70 -21.31
C LEU A 31 12.92 1.01 -22.69
N PRO A 32 12.55 -0.26 -22.78
CA PRO A 32 12.58 -1.00 -24.02
C PRO A 32 11.77 -0.30 -25.12
N PRO A 33 12.14 -0.46 -26.40
CA PRO A 33 11.42 0.11 -27.52
C PRO A 33 9.99 -0.46 -27.58
N PRO A 34 9.04 0.28 -28.18
CA PRO A 34 7.70 -0.23 -28.41
C PRO A 34 7.74 -1.45 -29.34
N LEU A 35 6.82 -2.39 -29.14
CA LEU A 35 6.63 -3.57 -29.98
C LEU A 35 6.13 -3.18 -31.38
N THR A 36 6.50 -3.97 -32.38
CA THR A 36 5.87 -3.88 -33.70
C THR A 36 4.45 -4.46 -33.64
N PRO A 37 3.53 -4.09 -34.58
CA PRO A 37 2.18 -4.60 -34.59
C PRO A 37 2.10 -6.14 -34.68
N GLU A 38 3.06 -6.76 -35.36
CA GLU A 38 3.14 -8.20 -35.51
C GLU A 38 3.56 -8.89 -34.22
N GLU A 39 4.56 -8.35 -33.53
CA GLU A 39 5.02 -8.83 -32.21
C GLU A 39 3.92 -8.66 -31.15
N GLU A 40 3.26 -7.51 -31.12
CA GLU A 40 2.14 -7.27 -30.20
C GLU A 40 1.04 -8.32 -30.39
N LYS A 41 0.68 -8.64 -31.66
CA LYS A 41 -0.32 -9.65 -31.98
C LYS A 41 0.09 -11.05 -31.54
N GLN A 42 1.36 -11.42 -31.73
CA GLN A 42 1.90 -12.71 -31.30
C GLN A 42 1.90 -12.85 -29.76
N LEU A 43 2.33 -11.80 -29.06
CA LEU A 43 2.35 -11.79 -27.60
C LEU A 43 0.93 -11.83 -27.03
N LEU A 44 -0.02 -11.12 -27.63
CA LEU A 44 -1.43 -11.19 -27.26
C LEU A 44 -1.98 -12.61 -27.41
N ALA A 45 -1.66 -13.30 -28.51
CA ALA A 45 -2.09 -14.68 -28.73
C ALA A 45 -1.49 -15.65 -27.69
N ARG A 46 -0.20 -15.49 -27.35
CA ARG A 46 0.46 -16.27 -26.30
C ARG A 46 -0.12 -15.98 -24.91
N MET A 47 -0.39 -14.72 -24.60
CA MET A 47 -1.02 -14.33 -23.35
C MET A 47 -2.40 -14.96 -23.19
N MET A 48 -3.23 -14.97 -24.26
CA MET A 48 -4.54 -15.63 -24.25
C MET A 48 -4.44 -17.15 -24.06
N ALA A 49 -3.32 -17.76 -24.45
CA ALA A 49 -3.02 -19.17 -24.17
C ALA A 49 -2.52 -19.42 -22.72
N GLY A 50 -2.40 -18.36 -21.90
CA GLY A 50 -2.00 -18.47 -20.50
C GLY A 50 -0.49 -18.29 -20.25
N ASP A 51 0.27 -17.79 -21.23
CA ASP A 51 1.71 -17.53 -21.07
C ASP A 51 1.95 -16.25 -20.24
N ALA A 52 2.41 -16.44 -18.99
CA ALA A 52 2.73 -15.34 -18.09
C ALA A 52 3.92 -14.50 -18.58
N ALA A 53 4.91 -15.11 -19.24
CA ALA A 53 6.07 -14.39 -19.77
C ALA A 53 5.65 -13.42 -20.89
N ALA A 54 4.74 -13.82 -21.76
CA ALA A 54 4.20 -12.94 -22.80
C ALA A 54 3.44 -11.73 -22.22
N ARG A 55 2.72 -11.94 -21.11
CA ARG A 55 2.05 -10.86 -20.37
C ARG A 55 3.05 -9.85 -19.81
N ASP A 56 4.11 -10.34 -19.17
CA ASP A 56 5.12 -9.48 -18.54
C ASP A 56 5.92 -8.70 -19.61
N GLU A 57 6.16 -9.31 -20.75
CA GLU A 57 6.77 -8.68 -21.92
C GLU A 57 5.88 -7.56 -22.50
N LEU A 58 4.58 -7.79 -22.64
CA LEU A 58 3.61 -6.77 -23.04
C LEU A 58 3.59 -5.58 -22.08
N ILE A 59 3.63 -5.82 -20.77
CA ILE A 59 3.68 -4.75 -19.77
C ILE A 59 4.96 -3.95 -19.91
N THR A 60 6.12 -4.62 -19.98
CA THR A 60 7.43 -3.99 -20.00
C THR A 60 7.61 -3.08 -21.21
N HIS A 61 7.20 -3.51 -22.39
CA HIS A 61 7.31 -2.73 -23.63
C HIS A 61 6.31 -1.58 -23.72
N ASN A 62 5.24 -1.58 -22.89
CA ASN A 62 4.25 -0.51 -22.81
C ASN A 62 4.47 0.49 -21.65
N LEU A 63 5.54 0.34 -20.85
CA LEU A 63 5.84 1.28 -19.75
C LEU A 63 6.07 2.73 -20.23
N ARG A 64 6.58 2.92 -21.46
CA ARG A 64 6.73 4.26 -22.06
C ARG A 64 5.40 4.99 -22.17
N LEU A 65 4.30 4.28 -22.46
CA LEU A 65 2.95 4.85 -22.50
C LEU A 65 2.53 5.34 -21.11
N VAL A 66 2.88 4.61 -20.05
CA VAL A 66 2.60 5.03 -18.65
C VAL A 66 3.32 6.34 -18.34
N VAL A 67 4.63 6.42 -18.63
CA VAL A 67 5.43 7.63 -18.39
C VAL A 67 4.84 8.83 -19.14
N TYR A 68 4.48 8.64 -20.41
CA TYR A 68 3.86 9.69 -21.22
C TYR A 68 2.53 10.18 -20.63
N LEU A 69 1.69 9.27 -20.14
CA LEU A 69 0.41 9.64 -19.54
C LEU A 69 0.59 10.25 -18.16
N ALA A 70 1.49 9.72 -17.32
CA ALA A 70 1.79 10.28 -16.01
C ALA A 70 2.25 11.75 -16.10
N LYS A 71 3.06 12.10 -17.11
CA LYS A 71 3.50 13.46 -17.35
C LYS A 71 2.36 14.46 -17.56
N LYS A 72 1.19 14.05 -18.06
CA LYS A 72 0.03 14.93 -18.21
C LYS A 72 -0.58 15.38 -16.88
N TYR A 73 -0.28 14.66 -15.79
CA TYR A 73 -0.79 14.93 -14.44
C TYR A 73 0.25 15.57 -13.53
N GLU A 74 1.37 16.06 -14.06
CA GLU A 74 2.46 16.70 -13.31
C GLU A 74 1.99 17.86 -12.43
N SER A 75 0.99 18.61 -12.88
CA SER A 75 0.41 19.74 -12.12
C SER A 75 -0.47 19.33 -10.94
N SER A 76 -0.64 18.04 -10.68
CA SER A 76 -1.53 17.54 -9.62
C SER A 76 -0.97 17.67 -8.19
N GLY A 77 0.32 18.03 -8.04
CA GLY A 77 0.99 18.15 -6.75
C GLY A 77 1.40 16.79 -6.13
N VAL A 78 1.31 15.69 -6.92
CA VAL A 78 1.80 14.36 -6.53
C VAL A 78 3.13 14.12 -7.26
N PRO A 79 4.13 13.51 -6.60
CA PRO A 79 5.41 13.16 -7.23
C PRO A 79 5.21 12.34 -8.51
N GLN A 80 6.00 12.64 -9.54
CA GLN A 80 5.88 11.97 -10.84
C GLN A 80 6.14 10.45 -10.73
N GLU A 81 7.02 10.04 -9.83
CA GLU A 81 7.35 8.64 -9.57
C GLU A 81 6.14 7.86 -9.05
N ASP A 82 5.36 8.47 -8.15
CA ASP A 82 4.12 7.90 -7.65
C ASP A 82 3.07 7.78 -8.75
N MET A 83 2.96 8.81 -9.61
CA MET A 83 2.07 8.78 -10.76
C MET A 83 2.41 7.67 -11.74
N ILE A 84 3.71 7.42 -11.99
CA ILE A 84 4.17 6.33 -12.84
C ILE A 84 3.82 4.99 -12.18
N SER A 85 4.04 4.86 -10.88
CA SER A 85 3.71 3.63 -10.14
C SER A 85 2.21 3.32 -10.20
N ILE A 86 1.36 4.31 -9.96
CA ILE A 86 -0.10 4.18 -10.06
C ILE A 86 -0.53 3.86 -11.50
N GLY A 87 0.05 4.57 -12.48
CA GLY A 87 -0.20 4.32 -13.89
C GLY A 87 0.21 2.91 -14.33
N THR A 88 1.29 2.37 -13.75
CA THR A 88 1.73 0.99 -14.02
C THR A 88 0.71 -0.03 -13.49
N ILE A 89 0.10 0.21 -12.34
CA ILE A 89 -1.02 -0.60 -11.83
C ILE A 89 -2.18 -0.59 -12.84
N GLY A 90 -2.49 0.59 -13.37
CA GLY A 90 -3.51 0.75 -14.43
C GLY A 90 -3.18 -0.04 -15.70
N LEU A 91 -1.91 -0.04 -16.13
CA LEU A 91 -1.44 -0.83 -17.27
C LEU A 91 -1.56 -2.34 -17.01
N ILE A 92 -1.15 -2.81 -15.83
CA ILE A 92 -1.25 -4.23 -15.45
C ILE A 92 -2.73 -4.67 -15.47
N LYS A 93 -3.63 -3.87 -14.92
CA LYS A 93 -5.08 -4.13 -14.96
C LYS A 93 -5.59 -4.18 -16.41
N ALA A 94 -5.12 -3.24 -17.25
CA ALA A 94 -5.50 -3.20 -18.66
C ALA A 94 -5.07 -4.47 -19.40
N VAL A 95 -3.80 -4.89 -19.27
CA VAL A 95 -3.29 -6.11 -19.93
C VAL A 95 -4.07 -7.34 -19.47
N ASN A 96 -4.36 -7.48 -18.18
CA ASN A 96 -5.08 -8.61 -17.62
C ASN A 96 -6.57 -8.70 -18.09
N THR A 97 -7.18 -7.56 -18.42
CA THR A 97 -8.61 -7.50 -18.80
C THR A 97 -8.82 -7.24 -20.29
N PHE A 98 -7.74 -7.13 -21.06
CA PHE A 98 -7.81 -6.87 -22.49
C PHE A 98 -8.33 -8.06 -23.26
N THR A 99 -9.31 -7.81 -24.13
CA THR A 99 -9.90 -8.81 -25.02
C THR A 99 -9.73 -8.35 -26.48
N PRO A 100 -8.87 -9.03 -27.27
CA PRO A 100 -8.56 -8.62 -28.64
C PRO A 100 -9.76 -8.62 -29.60
N GLU A 101 -10.78 -9.39 -29.29
CA GLU A 101 -12.01 -9.54 -30.10
C GLU A 101 -12.78 -8.24 -30.33
N ARG A 102 -12.58 -7.24 -29.47
CA ARG A 102 -13.29 -5.93 -29.54
C ARG A 102 -12.77 -4.99 -30.62
N ASN A 103 -11.78 -5.38 -31.40
CA ASN A 103 -11.20 -4.58 -32.48
C ASN A 103 -10.63 -3.21 -32.04
N ILE A 104 -10.19 -3.12 -30.78
CA ILE A 104 -9.59 -1.91 -30.17
C ILE A 104 -8.10 -2.18 -29.96
N LYS A 105 -7.24 -1.20 -30.26
CA LYS A 105 -5.81 -1.32 -30.02
C LYS A 105 -5.52 -1.35 -28.49
N LEU A 106 -4.57 -2.21 -28.07
CA LEU A 106 -4.17 -2.31 -26.67
C LEU A 106 -3.79 -0.94 -26.07
N ALA A 107 -3.02 -0.13 -26.80
CA ALA A 107 -2.62 1.20 -26.35
C ALA A 107 -3.81 2.13 -26.05
N THR A 108 -4.89 2.04 -26.83
CA THR A 108 -6.11 2.85 -26.61
C THR A 108 -6.86 2.41 -25.35
N TYR A 109 -6.97 1.10 -25.13
CA TYR A 109 -7.60 0.56 -23.94
C TYR A 109 -6.77 0.84 -22.69
N ALA A 110 -5.46 0.56 -22.75
CA ALA A 110 -4.52 0.81 -21.68
C ALA A 110 -4.48 2.29 -21.27
N SER A 111 -4.51 3.22 -22.23
CA SER A 111 -4.53 4.66 -21.94
C SER A 111 -5.74 5.07 -21.09
N ARG A 112 -6.90 4.49 -21.33
CA ARG A 112 -8.10 4.73 -20.50
C ARG A 112 -7.96 4.15 -19.11
N CYS A 113 -7.46 2.91 -19.00
CA CYS A 113 -7.28 2.24 -17.70
C CYS A 113 -6.24 2.98 -16.85
N ILE A 114 -5.12 3.39 -17.43
CA ILE A 114 -4.07 4.16 -16.77
C ILE A 114 -4.64 5.50 -16.28
N GLY A 115 -5.33 6.25 -17.16
CA GLY A 115 -5.93 7.52 -16.79
C GLY A 115 -6.97 7.39 -15.69
N ASN A 116 -7.81 6.37 -15.74
CA ASN A 116 -8.81 6.11 -14.70
C ASN A 116 -8.18 5.79 -13.35
N GLU A 117 -7.10 4.99 -13.32
CA GLU A 117 -6.40 4.65 -12.08
C GLU A 117 -5.76 5.90 -11.44
N ILE A 118 -5.10 6.74 -12.26
CA ILE A 118 -4.54 8.01 -11.81
C ILE A 118 -5.64 8.95 -11.28
N LEU A 119 -6.72 9.13 -12.01
CA LEU A 119 -7.83 9.99 -11.58
C LEU A 119 -8.50 9.49 -10.29
N MET A 120 -8.65 8.17 -10.14
CA MET A 120 -9.20 7.57 -8.92
C MET A 120 -8.28 7.84 -7.72
N TYR A 121 -6.97 7.71 -7.90
CA TYR A 121 -5.99 8.06 -6.87
C TYR A 121 -6.06 9.55 -6.50
N LEU A 122 -6.09 10.45 -7.48
CA LEU A 122 -6.17 11.89 -7.25
C LEU A 122 -7.43 12.29 -6.46
N ARG A 123 -8.58 11.68 -6.77
CA ARG A 123 -9.82 11.89 -6.00
C ARG A 123 -9.67 11.43 -4.55
N LYS A 124 -9.07 10.26 -4.34
CA LYS A 124 -8.81 9.74 -2.99
C LYS A 124 -7.81 10.60 -2.22
N SER A 125 -6.76 11.07 -2.90
CA SER A 125 -5.73 11.92 -2.31
C SER A 125 -6.23 13.34 -2.02
N SER A 126 -7.22 13.83 -2.76
CA SER A 126 -7.81 15.16 -2.51
C SER A 126 -8.39 15.29 -1.10
N ASN A 127 -9.00 14.25 -0.58
CA ASN A 127 -9.54 14.26 0.79
C ASN A 127 -8.43 14.34 1.85
N ARG A 128 -7.23 13.79 1.57
CA ARG A 128 -6.08 13.85 2.47
C ARG A 128 -5.41 15.23 2.54
N ARG A 129 -5.64 16.09 1.55
CA ARG A 129 -5.09 17.45 1.56
C ARG A 129 -5.71 18.35 2.64
N GLN A 130 -6.79 17.92 3.27
CA GLN A 130 -7.44 18.60 4.39
C GLN A 130 -6.92 18.12 5.76
N GLU A 131 -6.02 17.14 5.77
CA GLU A 131 -5.38 16.66 6.99
C GLU A 131 -4.29 17.67 7.40
N ALA A 132 -4.40 18.23 8.61
CA ALA A 132 -3.35 19.03 9.23
C ALA A 132 -2.36 18.09 9.95
N SER A 133 -1.07 18.44 9.91
CA SER A 133 -0.07 17.67 10.66
C SER A 133 -0.27 17.91 12.16
N ILE A 134 -0.22 16.85 12.96
CA ILE A 134 -0.28 16.97 14.42
C ILE A 134 0.96 17.67 15.00
N ASP A 135 2.07 17.64 14.26
CA ASP A 135 3.32 18.34 14.59
C ASP A 135 3.39 19.72 13.94
N GLU A 136 2.27 20.26 13.43
CA GLU A 136 2.24 21.60 12.88
C GLU A 136 2.35 22.64 14.01
N PRO A 137 3.32 23.58 13.93
CA PRO A 137 3.45 24.63 14.94
C PRO A 137 2.27 25.60 14.84
N LEU A 138 1.52 25.75 15.92
CA LEU A 138 0.42 26.71 16.05
C LEU A 138 0.93 28.12 16.34
N ASN A 139 1.99 28.22 17.10
CA ASN A 139 2.62 29.50 17.47
C ASN A 139 4.10 29.31 17.80
N ILE A 140 4.90 30.33 17.51
CA ILE A 140 6.32 30.39 17.87
C ILE A 140 6.46 31.56 18.83
N ASP A 141 6.92 31.28 20.05
CA ASP A 141 7.17 32.30 21.07
C ASP A 141 8.41 33.13 20.70
N GLY A 142 8.52 34.34 21.29
CA GLY A 142 9.67 35.23 21.09
C GLY A 142 11.03 34.63 21.46
N ASP A 143 11.03 33.58 22.28
CA ASP A 143 12.22 32.81 22.71
C ASP A 143 12.53 31.61 21.78
N GLY A 144 11.73 31.41 20.70
CA GLY A 144 11.93 30.35 19.74
C GLY A 144 11.33 29.00 20.14
N ASN A 145 10.47 28.93 21.16
CA ASN A 145 9.75 27.72 21.51
C ASN A 145 8.52 27.58 20.59
N GLU A 146 8.33 26.39 20.03
CA GLU A 146 7.20 26.06 19.17
C GLU A 146 6.10 25.36 20.00
N LEU A 147 4.88 25.90 19.93
CA LEU A 147 3.69 25.24 20.46
C LEU A 147 3.08 24.40 19.33
N LEU A 148 3.13 23.09 19.50
CA LEU A 148 2.62 22.14 18.50
C LEU A 148 1.11 21.88 18.70
N LEU A 149 0.45 21.46 17.63
CA LEU A 149 -0.96 21.02 17.70
C LEU A 149 -1.12 19.83 18.64
N SER A 150 -0.13 18.94 18.72
CA SER A 150 -0.08 17.80 19.65
C SER A 150 -0.11 18.21 21.12
N ASP A 151 0.44 19.38 21.48
CA ASP A 151 0.48 19.86 22.86
C ASP A 151 -0.88 20.37 23.32
N VAL A 152 -1.69 20.87 22.38
CA VAL A 152 -3.03 21.38 22.65
C VAL A 152 -4.07 20.26 22.63
N LEU A 153 -3.89 19.25 21.76
CA LEU A 153 -4.77 18.08 21.65
C LEU A 153 -4.34 16.97 22.62
N GLY A 154 -4.20 17.29 23.90
CA GLY A 154 -3.85 16.31 24.94
C GLY A 154 -4.82 15.12 24.93
N SER A 155 -4.30 13.92 25.17
CA SER A 155 -5.12 12.77 25.51
C SER A 155 -5.63 12.91 26.96
N ASP A 156 -6.85 12.44 27.26
CA ASP A 156 -7.33 12.36 28.64
C ASP A 156 -6.30 11.66 29.51
N GLU A 157 -5.77 12.40 30.52
CA GLU A 157 -4.70 11.95 31.42
C GLU A 157 -5.01 10.62 32.14
N ASN A 158 -6.27 10.24 32.23
CA ASN A 158 -6.74 9.07 32.98
C ASN A 158 -7.01 7.81 32.18
N GLN A 159 -6.78 7.78 30.86
CA GLN A 159 -7.14 6.58 30.07
C GLN A 159 -6.44 5.30 30.51
N VAL A 160 -5.19 5.40 30.98
CA VAL A 160 -4.44 4.24 31.49
C VAL A 160 -4.94 3.81 32.87
N GLY A 161 -5.26 4.78 33.74
CA GLY A 161 -5.81 4.55 35.09
C GLY A 161 -7.21 3.99 35.06
N LEU A 162 -8.09 4.49 34.18
CA LEU A 162 -9.50 4.09 34.07
C LEU A 162 -9.69 2.58 33.87
N ARG A 163 -8.88 1.93 33.07
CA ARG A 163 -8.94 0.47 32.87
C ARG A 163 -8.60 -0.29 34.16
N LEU A 164 -7.58 0.17 34.85
CA LEU A 164 -7.11 -0.45 36.10
C LEU A 164 -8.15 -0.28 37.22
N GLU A 165 -8.77 0.89 37.31
CA GLU A 165 -9.88 1.17 38.25
C GLU A 165 -11.10 0.30 37.92
N GLN A 166 -11.51 0.22 36.67
CA GLN A 166 -12.62 -0.64 36.23
C GLN A 166 -12.39 -2.10 36.53
N ASP A 167 -11.18 -2.59 36.32
CA ASP A 167 -10.84 -4.00 36.61
C ASP A 167 -10.81 -4.26 38.12
N ALA A 168 -10.32 -3.32 38.93
CA ALA A 168 -10.39 -3.38 40.40
C ALA A 168 -11.84 -3.32 40.93
N GLU A 169 -12.68 -2.48 40.37
CA GLU A 169 -14.11 -2.40 40.70
C GLU A 169 -14.84 -3.71 40.35
N ARG A 170 -14.61 -4.24 39.14
CA ARG A 170 -15.15 -5.54 38.70
C ARG A 170 -14.74 -6.68 39.63
N ALA A 171 -13.45 -6.71 40.01
CA ALA A 171 -12.94 -7.73 40.95
C ALA A 171 -13.58 -7.60 42.34
N THR A 172 -13.80 -6.38 42.80
CA THR A 172 -14.47 -6.09 44.08
C THR A 172 -15.95 -6.47 44.06
N LEU A 173 -16.63 -6.14 42.95
CA LEU A 173 -18.03 -6.52 42.74
C LEU A 173 -18.19 -8.04 42.73
N ARG A 174 -17.36 -8.79 42.00
CA ARG A 174 -17.39 -10.26 41.97
C ARG A 174 -17.23 -10.85 43.38
N ARG A 175 -16.22 -10.38 44.13
CA ARG A 175 -16.01 -10.81 45.52
C ARG A 175 -17.19 -10.52 46.42
N SER A 176 -17.88 -9.40 46.20
CA SER A 176 -19.06 -9.05 46.97
C SER A 176 -20.26 -9.95 46.64
N VAL A 177 -20.47 -10.29 45.38
CA VAL A 177 -21.48 -11.24 44.92
C VAL A 177 -21.22 -12.65 45.46
N GLU A 178 -19.96 -13.09 45.53
CA GLU A 178 -19.57 -14.39 46.11
C GLU A 178 -19.90 -14.53 47.60
N ARG A 179 -20.00 -13.41 48.36
CA ARG A 179 -20.36 -13.37 49.77
C ARG A 179 -21.85 -13.44 50.05
N LEU A 180 -22.69 -13.28 49.03
CA LEU A 180 -24.14 -13.35 49.16
C LEU A 180 -24.63 -14.79 49.39
N ASN A 181 -25.83 -14.93 49.95
CA ASN A 181 -26.50 -16.20 50.07
C ASN A 181 -26.68 -16.88 48.67
N PRO A 182 -26.68 -18.22 48.58
CA PRO A 182 -26.77 -18.90 47.28
C PRO A 182 -27.95 -18.46 46.41
N ARG A 183 -29.09 -18.15 47.02
CA ARG A 183 -30.30 -17.69 46.32
C ARG A 183 -30.17 -16.25 45.83
N GLU A 184 -29.61 -15.36 46.60
CA GLU A 184 -29.37 -13.96 46.24
C GLU A 184 -28.27 -13.87 45.16
N ARG A 185 -27.22 -14.66 45.28
CA ARG A 185 -26.16 -14.76 44.29
C ARG A 185 -26.70 -15.18 42.93
N GLN A 186 -27.54 -16.21 42.88
CA GLN A 186 -28.13 -16.70 41.64
C GLN A 186 -29.04 -15.61 41.00
N ILE A 187 -29.78 -14.87 41.79
CA ILE A 187 -30.62 -13.76 41.31
C ILE A 187 -29.73 -12.67 40.69
N MET A 188 -28.63 -12.28 41.34
CA MET A 188 -27.70 -11.28 40.84
C MET A 188 -26.98 -11.73 39.56
N GLU A 189 -26.54 -12.97 39.54
CA GLU A 189 -25.88 -13.57 38.38
C GLU A 189 -26.77 -13.59 37.13
N LEU A 190 -28.06 -13.96 37.31
CA LEU A 190 -29.01 -14.02 36.20
C LEU A 190 -29.48 -12.63 35.77
N ARG A 191 -29.77 -11.73 36.73
CA ARG A 191 -30.29 -10.40 36.42
C ARG A 191 -29.28 -9.53 35.68
N PHE A 192 -28.02 -9.56 36.08
CA PHE A 192 -26.97 -8.75 35.51
C PHE A 192 -26.08 -9.48 34.50
N GLY A 193 -26.43 -10.72 34.16
CA GLY A 193 -25.67 -11.52 33.17
C GLY A 193 -24.22 -11.72 33.55
N LEU A 194 -23.87 -11.85 34.82
CA LEU A 194 -22.48 -11.92 35.27
C LEU A 194 -21.74 -13.20 34.81
N VAL A 195 -22.47 -14.24 34.41
CA VAL A 195 -21.93 -15.53 33.98
C VAL A 195 -21.99 -15.68 32.46
N ASP A 196 -23.13 -15.35 31.86
CA ASP A 196 -23.40 -15.60 30.44
C ASP A 196 -23.48 -14.30 29.59
N GLY A 197 -23.34 -13.13 30.21
CA GLY A 197 -23.42 -11.83 29.55
C GLY A 197 -24.83 -11.44 29.09
N VAL A 198 -25.88 -12.21 29.47
CA VAL A 198 -27.27 -11.95 29.10
C VAL A 198 -28.06 -11.51 30.31
N GLU A 199 -28.50 -10.25 30.33
CA GLU A 199 -29.38 -9.73 31.41
C GLU A 199 -30.76 -10.35 31.30
N ARG A 200 -31.27 -10.83 32.43
CA ARG A 200 -32.61 -11.42 32.56
C ARG A 200 -33.44 -10.63 33.57
N THR A 201 -34.67 -10.31 33.20
CA THR A 201 -35.67 -9.64 34.06
C THR A 201 -36.42 -10.63 34.92
#